data_b67bc4920dcd59f61663dc739abdbb4f
#
_entry.id   b67bc4920dcd59f61663dc739abdbb4f
#
_cell.length_a   1.000
_cell.length_b   1.000
_cell.length_c   1.000
_cell.angle_alpha   90.00
_cell.angle_beta   90.00
_cell.angle_gamma   90.00
#
_symmetry.space_group_name_H-M   'P 1'
#
loop_
_entity.id
_entity.type
_entity.pdbx_description
1 polymer ?
#
loop_
_entity_poly.entity_id
_entity_poly.type
_entity_poly.pdbx_seq_one_letter_code
_entity_poly.pdbx_strand_id
1 'polypeptide(L)'
;GDIILSRKDKPKILIENKNWNKNVVQEEVKKFIHDIETQNCCGLFLSQNYGIANKENFEINIHNGNVLIYIHHVNNDPEKIKIAINIIDSLKSRLLDFNSNIEMDSIPKAILDSINLEFNSFAQDKLEIIKLTKRFEKDLLKAFDRIQFPTLEKYLSSRYATASSKFVCEYCGFIAKNNAAKSAHQRGCQKKKINSSNIQN
;
A
#
# COMPACT_ATOMS: atom_id res chain seq x y z
N GLY A 1 11.16 12.78 -16.51
CA GLY A 1 12.36 12.48 -17.24
C GLY A 1 12.30 11.07 -17.81
N ASP A 2 12.68 10.96 -19.06
CA ASP A 2 12.64 9.71 -19.80
C ASP A 2 13.84 8.84 -19.40
N ILE A 3 13.59 7.56 -19.19
CA ILE A 3 14.62 6.57 -18.85
C ILE A 3 14.75 5.61 -20.02
N ILE A 4 15.96 5.42 -20.54
CA ILE A 4 16.24 4.39 -21.53
C ILE A 4 16.79 3.15 -20.86
N LEU A 5 16.05 2.06 -20.93
CA LEU A 5 16.49 0.75 -20.46
C LEU A 5 17.11 -0.03 -21.63
N SER A 6 18.44 -0.23 -21.57
CA SER A 6 19.19 -1.06 -22.53
C SER A 6 19.77 -2.28 -21.81
N ARG A 7 19.53 -3.48 -22.36
CA ARG A 7 19.97 -4.75 -21.79
C ARG A 7 20.49 -5.64 -22.94
N LYS A 8 21.46 -6.49 -22.61
CA LYS A 8 22.02 -7.42 -23.62
C LYS A 8 20.94 -8.38 -24.11
N ASP A 9 20.85 -8.55 -25.41
CA ASP A 9 19.92 -9.47 -26.11
C ASP A 9 18.41 -9.24 -25.75
N LYS A 10 18.05 -8.00 -25.37
CA LYS A 10 16.68 -7.59 -25.04
C LYS A 10 16.31 -6.31 -25.79
N PRO A 11 15.01 -6.09 -26.06
CA PRO A 11 14.57 -4.86 -26.69
C PRO A 11 14.94 -3.64 -25.86
N LYS A 12 15.30 -2.55 -26.53
CA LYS A 12 15.44 -1.23 -25.93
C LYS A 12 14.04 -0.75 -25.52
N ILE A 13 13.91 -0.22 -24.33
CA ILE A 13 12.63 0.28 -23.79
C ILE A 13 12.79 1.73 -23.35
N LEU A 14 11.96 2.62 -23.87
CA LEU A 14 11.78 3.97 -23.35
C LEU A 14 10.76 3.93 -22.22
N ILE A 15 11.14 4.37 -21.04
CA ILE A 15 10.26 4.45 -19.86
C ILE A 15 9.95 5.91 -19.57
N GLU A 16 8.69 6.28 -19.74
CA GLU A 16 8.15 7.59 -19.32
C GLU A 16 7.46 7.43 -17.96
N ASN A 17 7.86 8.22 -16.96
CA ASN A 17 7.29 8.16 -15.62
C ASN A 17 6.69 9.51 -15.20
N LYS A 18 5.37 9.55 -15.03
CA LYS A 18 4.62 10.74 -14.61
C LYS A 18 4.19 10.61 -13.15
N ASN A 19 4.71 11.51 -12.33
CA ASN A 19 4.28 11.65 -10.93
C ASN A 19 3.50 12.95 -10.75
N TRP A 20 2.35 13.05 -11.39
CA TRP A 20 1.50 14.23 -11.36
C TRP A 20 0.42 14.09 -10.29
N ASN A 21 -0.21 15.21 -9.91
CA ASN A 21 -1.35 15.28 -8.99
C ASN A 21 -2.70 15.33 -9.73
N LYS A 22 -2.73 14.94 -11.00
CA LYS A 22 -3.90 14.87 -11.89
C LYS A 22 -3.67 13.83 -12.98
N ASN A 23 -4.74 13.50 -13.72
CA ASN A 23 -4.61 12.61 -14.88
C ASN A 23 -3.62 13.15 -15.91
N VAL A 24 -2.84 12.24 -16.49
CA VAL A 24 -1.93 12.55 -17.59
C VAL A 24 -2.77 12.85 -18.84
N VAL A 25 -2.47 13.97 -19.48
CA VAL A 25 -3.23 14.44 -20.65
C VAL A 25 -2.80 13.75 -21.93
N GLN A 26 -3.67 13.80 -22.94
CA GLN A 26 -3.45 13.12 -24.24
C GLN A 26 -2.21 13.61 -24.99
N GLU A 27 -1.83 14.86 -24.79
CA GLU A 27 -0.63 15.46 -25.41
C GLU A 27 0.65 14.73 -24.99
N GLU A 28 0.74 14.30 -23.74
CA GLU A 28 1.87 13.52 -23.23
C GLU A 28 1.92 12.11 -23.84
N VAL A 29 0.75 11.50 -24.06
CA VAL A 29 0.67 10.21 -24.75
C VAL A 29 1.14 10.35 -26.19
N LYS A 30 0.73 11.41 -26.91
CA LYS A 30 1.17 11.67 -28.29
C LYS A 30 2.67 11.92 -28.36
N LYS A 31 3.22 12.69 -27.40
CA LYS A 31 4.66 12.93 -27.32
C LYS A 31 5.41 11.62 -27.12
N PHE A 32 4.96 10.78 -26.19
CA PHE A 32 5.57 9.48 -25.93
C PHE A 32 5.58 8.57 -27.18
N ILE A 33 4.46 8.52 -27.92
CA ILE A 33 4.39 7.75 -29.18
C ILE A 33 5.41 8.29 -30.19
N HIS A 34 5.51 9.61 -30.35
CA HIS A 34 6.48 10.23 -31.25
C HIS A 34 7.93 9.90 -30.87
N ASP A 35 8.24 9.89 -29.55
CA ASP A 35 9.57 9.54 -29.05
C ASP A 35 9.90 8.05 -29.30
N ILE A 36 8.91 7.16 -29.19
CA ILE A 36 9.00 5.73 -29.55
C ILE A 36 9.28 5.55 -31.06
N GLU A 37 8.57 6.29 -31.91
CA GLU A 37 8.78 6.26 -33.38
C GLU A 37 10.18 6.73 -33.72
N THR A 38 10.60 7.87 -33.16
CA THR A 38 11.91 8.46 -33.42
C THR A 38 13.06 7.54 -33.00
N GLN A 39 12.92 6.86 -31.87
CA GLN A 39 13.96 5.99 -31.34
C GLN A 39 13.84 4.53 -31.80
N ASN A 40 12.76 4.18 -32.48
CA ASN A 40 12.41 2.82 -32.86
C ASN A 40 12.63 1.81 -31.73
N CYS A 41 11.95 2.02 -30.60
CA CYS A 41 12.08 1.18 -29.39
C CYS A 41 10.72 0.85 -28.80
N CYS A 42 10.67 -0.14 -27.91
CA CYS A 42 9.48 -0.42 -27.12
C CYS A 42 9.25 0.69 -26.09
N GLY A 43 8.04 0.77 -25.53
CA GLY A 43 7.65 1.82 -24.61
C GLY A 43 6.96 1.32 -23.34
N LEU A 44 7.26 1.98 -22.21
CA LEU A 44 6.56 1.77 -20.96
C LEU A 44 6.16 3.13 -20.38
N PHE A 45 4.86 3.42 -20.38
CA PHE A 45 4.32 4.67 -19.86
C PHE A 45 3.70 4.45 -18.48
N LEU A 46 4.22 5.09 -17.46
CA LEU A 46 3.84 4.94 -16.05
C LEU A 46 3.18 6.22 -15.53
N SER A 47 2.02 6.09 -14.92
CA SER A 47 1.41 7.14 -14.09
C SER A 47 1.37 6.68 -12.64
N GLN A 48 2.04 7.41 -11.73
CA GLN A 48 2.19 6.96 -10.36
C GLN A 48 0.87 6.98 -9.58
N ASN A 49 0.13 8.09 -9.62
CA ASN A 49 -1.02 8.29 -8.72
C ASN A 49 -2.36 8.40 -9.45
N TYR A 50 -2.35 8.68 -10.76
CA TYR A 50 -3.57 9.03 -11.52
C TYR A 50 -3.65 8.24 -12.83
N GLY A 51 -4.76 8.42 -13.54
CA GLY A 51 -4.99 7.80 -14.85
C GLY A 51 -4.19 8.46 -15.99
N ILE A 52 -4.20 7.80 -17.14
CA ILE A 52 -3.67 8.30 -18.42
C ILE A 52 -4.85 8.49 -19.37
N ALA A 53 -4.96 9.63 -20.04
CA ALA A 53 -6.07 9.95 -20.93
C ALA A 53 -6.22 8.91 -22.05
N ASN A 54 -7.45 8.42 -22.24
CA ASN A 54 -7.82 7.44 -23.26
C ASN A 54 -7.03 6.13 -23.18
N LYS A 55 -6.62 5.73 -21.97
CA LYS A 55 -5.95 4.47 -21.68
C LYS A 55 -6.64 3.74 -20.54
N GLU A 56 -6.60 2.40 -20.59
CA GLU A 56 -7.06 1.54 -19.50
C GLU A 56 -6.04 1.48 -18.37
N ASN A 57 -6.45 0.92 -17.24
CA ASN A 57 -5.58 0.82 -16.05
C ASN A 57 -4.28 0.04 -16.31
N PHE A 58 -4.36 -0.96 -17.18
CA PHE A 58 -3.23 -1.66 -17.79
C PHE A 58 -3.58 -1.91 -19.25
N GLU A 59 -2.79 -1.36 -20.17
CA GLU A 59 -3.07 -1.46 -21.61
C GLU A 59 -1.79 -1.78 -22.39
N ILE A 60 -1.89 -2.77 -23.28
CA ILE A 60 -0.84 -3.15 -24.21
C ILE A 60 -1.25 -2.73 -25.60
N ASN A 61 -0.37 -2.02 -26.30
CA ASN A 61 -0.53 -1.66 -27.70
C ASN A 61 0.69 -2.12 -28.51
N ILE A 62 0.48 -2.37 -29.78
CA ILE A 62 1.56 -2.58 -30.74
C ILE A 62 1.54 -1.42 -31.72
N HIS A 63 2.69 -0.78 -31.89
CA HIS A 63 2.87 0.36 -32.74
C HIS A 63 4.17 0.23 -33.54
N ASN A 64 4.05 0.14 -34.87
CA ASN A 64 5.20 -0.06 -35.79
C ASN A 64 6.10 -1.25 -35.35
N GLY A 65 5.49 -2.39 -34.96
CA GLY A 65 6.21 -3.58 -34.51
C GLY A 65 6.87 -3.43 -33.14
N ASN A 66 6.64 -2.33 -32.41
CA ASN A 66 7.10 -2.12 -31.04
C ASN A 66 5.95 -2.30 -30.05
N VAL A 67 6.26 -2.87 -28.90
CA VAL A 67 5.31 -3.09 -27.80
C VAL A 67 5.29 -1.86 -26.90
N LEU A 68 4.12 -1.29 -26.67
CA LEU A 68 3.87 -0.17 -25.77
C LEU A 68 2.96 -0.64 -24.65
N ILE A 69 3.34 -0.37 -23.39
CA ILE A 69 2.52 -0.66 -22.22
C ILE A 69 2.25 0.64 -21.45
N TYR A 70 0.99 0.82 -21.06
CA TYR A 70 0.51 1.93 -20.22
C TYR A 70 0.04 1.37 -18.89
N ILE A 71 0.46 1.97 -17.78
CA ILE A 71 0.07 1.55 -16.42
C ILE A 71 -0.36 2.75 -15.60
N HIS A 72 -1.57 2.68 -15.05
CA HIS A 72 -2.10 3.65 -14.09
C HIS A 72 -1.80 3.22 -12.66
N HIS A 73 -1.78 4.17 -11.75
CA HIS A 73 -1.68 3.93 -10.31
C HIS A 73 -0.55 2.96 -9.95
N VAL A 74 0.65 3.24 -10.48
CA VAL A 74 1.83 2.40 -10.20
C VAL A 74 2.16 2.41 -8.72
N ASN A 75 2.00 3.56 -8.03
CA ASN A 75 2.18 3.71 -6.59
C ASN A 75 3.58 3.27 -6.10
N ASN A 76 4.61 3.54 -6.92
CA ASN A 76 5.99 3.11 -6.67
C ASN A 76 6.15 1.59 -6.48
N ASP A 77 5.23 0.78 -7.03
CA ASP A 77 5.29 -0.68 -6.95
C ASP A 77 6.28 -1.23 -8.02
N PRO A 78 7.46 -1.72 -7.62
CA PRO A 78 8.46 -2.22 -8.56
C PRO A 78 8.01 -3.48 -9.29
N GLU A 79 7.11 -4.28 -8.69
CA GLU A 79 6.62 -5.51 -9.33
C GLU A 79 5.77 -5.22 -10.56
N LYS A 80 4.97 -4.15 -10.56
CA LYS A 80 4.22 -3.71 -11.73
C LYS A 80 5.15 -3.37 -12.90
N ILE A 81 6.24 -2.67 -12.61
CA ILE A 81 7.25 -2.28 -13.60
C ILE A 81 7.96 -3.52 -14.15
N LYS A 82 8.39 -4.43 -13.28
CA LYS A 82 9.06 -5.68 -13.64
C LYS A 82 8.18 -6.57 -14.52
N ILE A 83 6.89 -6.71 -14.16
CA ILE A 83 5.92 -7.48 -14.95
C ILE A 83 5.78 -6.87 -16.35
N ALA A 84 5.62 -5.54 -16.45
CA ALA A 84 5.50 -4.87 -17.75
C ALA A 84 6.74 -5.07 -18.62
N ILE A 85 7.93 -4.96 -18.06
CA ILE A 85 9.19 -5.22 -18.77
C ILE A 85 9.25 -6.66 -19.29
N ASN A 86 8.87 -7.65 -18.47
CA ASN A 86 8.84 -9.05 -18.88
C ASN A 86 7.82 -9.30 -20.01
N ILE A 87 6.67 -8.64 -19.98
CA ILE A 87 5.67 -8.72 -21.04
C ILE A 87 6.22 -8.12 -22.35
N ILE A 88 6.85 -6.94 -22.27
CA ILE A 88 7.50 -6.32 -23.45
C ILE A 88 8.52 -7.28 -24.06
N ASP A 89 9.39 -7.88 -23.24
CA ASP A 89 10.42 -8.82 -23.70
C ASP A 89 9.80 -10.04 -24.41
N SER A 90 8.77 -10.63 -23.81
CA SER A 90 8.12 -11.81 -24.32
C SER A 90 7.36 -11.55 -25.63
N LEU A 91 6.61 -10.43 -25.68
CA LEU A 91 5.84 -10.07 -26.88
C LEU A 91 6.76 -9.63 -28.02
N LYS A 92 7.80 -8.84 -27.74
CA LYS A 92 8.73 -8.38 -28.78
C LYS A 92 9.50 -9.55 -29.39
N SER A 93 9.93 -10.52 -28.58
CA SER A 93 10.57 -11.75 -29.09
C SER A 93 9.65 -12.49 -30.06
N ARG A 94 8.39 -12.71 -29.68
CA ARG A 94 7.42 -13.39 -30.54
C ARG A 94 7.11 -12.61 -31.82
N LEU A 95 7.00 -11.28 -31.75
CA LEU A 95 6.80 -10.44 -32.93
C LEU A 95 7.98 -10.58 -33.93
N LEU A 96 9.21 -10.71 -33.43
CA LEU A 96 10.39 -10.94 -34.27
C LEU A 96 10.37 -12.33 -34.89
N ASP A 97 9.97 -13.36 -34.15
CA ASP A 97 9.86 -14.74 -34.65
C ASP A 97 8.78 -14.86 -35.75
N PHE A 98 7.65 -14.14 -35.61
CA PHE A 98 6.59 -14.10 -36.62
C PHE A 98 7.03 -13.39 -37.89
N ASN A 99 7.77 -12.29 -37.83
CA ASN A 99 8.26 -11.53 -38.98
C ASN A 99 9.29 -12.30 -39.80
N SER A 100 9.91 -13.34 -39.23
CA SER A 100 10.84 -14.20 -39.97
C SER A 100 10.15 -15.27 -40.84
N ASN A 101 8.86 -15.53 -40.63
CA ASN A 101 8.17 -16.68 -41.26
C ASN A 101 6.88 -16.37 -42.04
N ILE A 102 6.23 -15.22 -41.90
CA ILE A 102 4.96 -14.88 -42.55
C ILE A 102 4.84 -13.36 -42.72
N GLU A 103 4.35 -12.91 -43.90
CA GLU A 103 3.86 -11.55 -44.16
C GLU A 103 2.61 -11.20 -43.31
N MET A 104 2.74 -11.10 -41.99
CA MET A 104 1.64 -10.62 -41.14
C MET A 104 2.13 -9.55 -40.15
N ASP A 105 1.78 -8.34 -40.47
CA ASP A 105 2.25 -7.09 -39.90
C ASP A 105 1.79 -6.80 -38.47
N SER A 106 1.02 -7.67 -37.81
CA SER A 106 0.58 -7.37 -36.41
C SER A 106 -0.12 -8.56 -35.74
N ILE A 107 -0.03 -8.62 -34.41
CA ILE A 107 -0.98 -9.39 -33.61
C ILE A 107 -2.39 -8.86 -33.94
N PRO A 108 -3.36 -9.71 -34.32
CA PRO A 108 -4.71 -9.26 -34.59
C PRO A 108 -5.24 -8.41 -33.41
N LYS A 109 -5.83 -7.26 -33.74
CA LYS A 109 -6.35 -6.34 -32.71
C LYS A 109 -7.27 -7.04 -31.72
N ALA A 110 -8.10 -7.98 -32.19
CA ALA A 110 -9.01 -8.75 -31.36
C ALA A 110 -8.28 -9.58 -30.28
N ILE A 111 -7.10 -10.15 -30.63
CA ILE A 111 -6.29 -10.89 -29.64
C ILE A 111 -5.68 -9.94 -28.64
N LEU A 112 -5.19 -8.77 -29.06
CA LEU A 112 -4.65 -7.75 -28.17
C LEU A 112 -5.74 -7.21 -27.22
N ASP A 113 -6.94 -6.96 -27.73
CA ASP A 113 -8.10 -6.53 -26.94
C ASP A 113 -8.48 -7.61 -25.90
N SER A 114 -8.45 -8.89 -26.26
CA SER A 114 -8.68 -10.00 -25.34
C SER A 114 -7.62 -10.07 -24.24
N ILE A 115 -6.34 -9.93 -24.59
CA ILE A 115 -5.24 -9.90 -23.61
C ILE A 115 -5.40 -8.71 -22.64
N ASN A 116 -5.74 -7.53 -23.15
CA ASN A 116 -5.97 -6.35 -22.33
C ASN A 116 -7.15 -6.57 -21.37
N LEU A 117 -8.23 -7.20 -21.84
CA LEU A 117 -9.38 -7.54 -21.00
C LEU A 117 -8.99 -8.49 -19.87
N GLU A 118 -8.24 -9.57 -20.19
CA GLU A 118 -7.77 -10.54 -19.18
C GLU A 118 -6.85 -9.88 -18.13
N PHE A 119 -5.94 -9.01 -18.55
CA PHE A 119 -5.08 -8.27 -17.61
C PHE A 119 -5.87 -7.32 -16.71
N ASN A 120 -6.88 -6.64 -17.25
CA ASN A 120 -7.73 -5.76 -16.44
C ASN A 120 -8.57 -6.59 -15.45
N SER A 121 -9.11 -7.74 -15.85
CA SER A 121 -9.80 -8.67 -14.94
C SER A 121 -8.87 -9.15 -13.84
N PHE A 122 -7.69 -9.64 -14.18
CA PHE A 122 -6.68 -10.07 -13.20
C PHE A 122 -6.30 -8.96 -12.22
N ALA A 123 -6.14 -7.72 -12.69
CA ALA A 123 -5.83 -6.58 -11.83
C ALA A 123 -6.96 -6.29 -10.83
N GLN A 124 -8.22 -6.42 -11.26
CA GLN A 124 -9.40 -6.28 -10.41
C GLN A 124 -9.45 -7.39 -9.35
N ASP A 125 -9.29 -8.64 -9.77
CA ASP A 125 -9.30 -9.81 -8.87
C ASP A 125 -8.20 -9.70 -7.82
N LYS A 126 -6.99 -9.27 -8.22
CA LYS A 126 -5.88 -9.01 -7.30
C LYS A 126 -6.24 -7.95 -6.24
N LEU A 127 -6.90 -6.85 -6.64
CA LEU A 127 -7.34 -5.82 -5.71
C LEU A 127 -8.40 -6.34 -4.74
N GLU A 128 -9.30 -7.19 -5.21
CA GLU A 128 -10.32 -7.81 -4.36
C GLU A 128 -9.69 -8.76 -3.34
N ILE A 129 -8.76 -9.60 -3.75
CA ILE A 129 -8.00 -10.50 -2.85
C ILE A 129 -7.28 -9.67 -1.78
N ILE A 130 -6.62 -8.56 -2.13
CA ILE A 130 -5.96 -7.69 -1.17
C ILE A 130 -6.97 -7.10 -0.16
N LYS A 131 -8.15 -6.68 -0.61
CA LYS A 131 -9.22 -6.18 0.28
C LYS A 131 -9.71 -7.26 1.23
N LEU A 132 -9.94 -8.48 0.73
CA LEU A 132 -10.35 -9.62 1.53
C LEU A 132 -9.30 -10.00 2.58
N THR A 133 -8.03 -10.02 2.21
CA THR A 133 -6.92 -10.29 3.12
C THR A 133 -6.85 -9.28 4.26
N LYS A 134 -6.94 -7.98 3.95
CA LYS A 134 -6.97 -6.92 4.97
C LYS A 134 -8.20 -7.02 5.89
N ARG A 135 -9.35 -7.40 5.34
CA ARG A 135 -10.55 -7.63 6.15
C ARG A 135 -10.38 -8.82 7.08
N PHE A 136 -9.85 -9.92 6.58
CA PHE A 136 -9.55 -11.12 7.38
C PHE A 136 -8.55 -10.82 8.49
N GLU A 137 -7.46 -10.13 8.21
CA GLU A 137 -6.48 -9.69 9.21
C GLU A 137 -7.15 -8.88 10.34
N LYS A 138 -7.99 -7.91 9.97
CA LYS A 138 -8.74 -7.11 10.95
C LYS A 138 -9.69 -7.95 11.81
N ASP A 139 -10.37 -8.90 11.20
CA ASP A 139 -11.32 -9.76 11.92
C ASP A 139 -10.58 -10.77 12.81
N LEU A 140 -9.41 -11.24 12.39
CA LEU A 140 -8.51 -12.07 13.20
C LEU A 140 -8.02 -11.31 14.46
N LEU A 141 -7.55 -10.07 14.30
CA LEU A 141 -7.15 -9.22 15.42
C LEU A 141 -8.29 -9.02 16.41
N LYS A 142 -9.51 -8.74 15.94
CA LYS A 142 -10.68 -8.63 16.81
C LYS A 142 -11.02 -9.95 17.53
N ALA A 143 -10.76 -11.09 16.89
CA ALA A 143 -10.95 -12.39 17.54
C ALA A 143 -9.93 -12.60 18.67
N PHE A 144 -8.67 -12.19 18.48
CA PHE A 144 -7.66 -12.17 19.55
C PHE A 144 -8.06 -11.26 20.72
N ASP A 145 -8.56 -10.06 20.44
CA ASP A 145 -9.02 -9.13 21.48
C ASP A 145 -10.18 -9.68 22.33
N ARG A 146 -10.94 -10.65 21.82
CA ARG A 146 -12.02 -11.34 22.57
C ARG A 146 -11.53 -12.45 23.48
N ILE A 147 -10.27 -12.86 23.36
CA ILE A 147 -9.69 -13.87 24.21
C ILE A 147 -9.50 -13.23 25.60
N GLN A 148 -10.30 -13.70 26.57
CA GLN A 148 -10.27 -13.20 27.95
C GLN A 148 -9.81 -14.33 28.87
N PHE A 149 -9.07 -13.95 29.90
CA PHE A 149 -8.64 -14.85 30.96
C PHE A 149 -9.25 -14.43 32.31
N PRO A 150 -10.58 -14.63 32.50
CA PRO A 150 -11.29 -14.05 33.63
C PRO A 150 -10.72 -14.50 34.98
N THR A 151 -10.22 -15.72 35.08
CA THR A 151 -9.59 -16.22 36.30
C THR A 151 -8.24 -15.53 36.57
N LEU A 152 -7.43 -15.32 35.53
CA LEU A 152 -6.16 -14.59 35.65
C LEU A 152 -6.39 -13.13 35.97
N GLU A 153 -7.33 -12.49 35.30
CA GLU A 153 -7.70 -11.09 35.58
C GLU A 153 -8.19 -10.89 37.03
N LYS A 154 -9.06 -11.80 37.49
CA LYS A 154 -9.54 -11.77 38.89
C LYS A 154 -8.40 -11.98 39.86
N TYR A 155 -7.47 -12.89 39.58
CA TYR A 155 -6.31 -13.13 40.46
C TYR A 155 -5.38 -11.93 40.48
N LEU A 156 -5.06 -11.34 39.33
CA LEU A 156 -4.22 -10.15 39.24
C LEU A 156 -4.87 -8.94 39.90
N SER A 157 -6.15 -8.70 39.65
CA SER A 157 -6.92 -7.60 40.26
C SER A 157 -6.97 -7.75 41.79
N SER A 158 -7.18 -8.96 42.34
CA SER A 158 -7.19 -9.18 43.79
C SER A 158 -5.82 -8.96 44.41
N ARG A 159 -4.73 -9.31 43.75
CA ARG A 159 -3.36 -9.06 44.19
C ARG A 159 -2.98 -7.58 44.14
N TYR A 160 -3.34 -6.89 43.09
CA TYR A 160 -3.10 -5.45 42.94
C TYR A 160 -3.99 -4.63 43.82
N ALA A 161 -5.24 -5.03 44.04
CA ALA A 161 -6.14 -4.37 45.00
C ALA A 161 -5.62 -4.49 46.42
N THR A 162 -5.11 -5.66 46.86
CA THR A 162 -4.49 -5.84 48.17
C THR A 162 -3.18 -5.08 48.32
N ALA A 163 -2.39 -4.93 47.23
CA ALA A 163 -1.16 -4.13 47.27
C ALA A 163 -1.46 -2.61 47.30
N SER A 164 -2.49 -2.15 46.61
CA SER A 164 -2.88 -0.74 46.58
C SER A 164 -3.63 -0.30 47.81
N SER A 165 -4.38 -1.20 48.48
CA SER A 165 -5.08 -0.87 49.74
C SER A 165 -4.15 -0.65 50.93
N LYS A 166 -2.91 -1.14 50.91
CA LYS A 166 -1.94 -0.94 52.01
C LYS A 166 -1.47 0.48 52.17
N PHE A 167 -1.49 1.31 51.15
CA PHE A 167 -0.90 2.65 51.20
C PHE A 167 -1.87 3.76 50.76
N VAL A 168 -3.16 3.60 51.05
CA VAL A 168 -4.20 4.60 50.74
C VAL A 168 -4.26 5.65 51.83
N CYS A 169 -4.34 6.92 51.45
CA CYS A 169 -4.58 8.01 52.38
C CYS A 169 -6.03 7.98 52.88
N GLU A 170 -6.23 7.89 54.17
CA GLU A 170 -7.55 7.81 54.85
C GLU A 170 -8.41 9.06 54.66
N TYR A 171 -7.77 10.20 54.37
CA TYR A 171 -8.47 11.49 54.25
C TYR A 171 -8.94 11.80 52.82
N CYS A 172 -8.18 11.41 51.81
CA CYS A 172 -8.47 11.80 50.40
C CYS A 172 -8.48 10.67 49.40
N GLY A 173 -8.18 9.41 49.82
CA GLY A 173 -8.14 8.26 48.92
C GLY A 173 -6.89 8.18 48.05
N PHE A 174 -5.91 9.06 48.16
CA PHE A 174 -4.68 9.01 47.37
C PHE A 174 -3.91 7.71 47.63
N ILE A 175 -3.52 7.03 46.55
CA ILE A 175 -2.78 5.76 46.58
C ILE A 175 -1.29 6.06 46.51
N ALA A 176 -0.54 5.76 47.55
CA ALA A 176 0.90 5.94 47.60
C ALA A 176 1.64 4.67 47.20
N LYS A 177 2.88 4.80 46.70
CA LYS A 177 3.73 3.67 46.31
C LYS A 177 4.21 2.80 47.46
N ASN A 178 4.35 3.38 48.66
CA ASN A 178 4.80 2.72 49.88
C ASN A 178 4.36 3.49 51.10
N ASN A 179 4.63 2.97 52.30
CA ASN A 179 4.24 3.58 53.56
C ASN A 179 4.91 4.95 53.80
N ALA A 180 6.16 5.11 53.38
CA ALA A 180 6.86 6.40 53.53
C ALA A 180 6.20 7.50 52.68
N ALA A 181 5.84 7.16 51.43
CA ALA A 181 5.12 8.07 50.53
C ALA A 181 3.70 8.37 51.04
N LYS A 182 2.98 7.39 51.65
CA LYS A 182 1.69 7.60 52.33
C LYS A 182 1.84 8.60 53.45
N SER A 183 2.82 8.41 54.33
CA SER A 183 3.08 9.28 55.47
C SER A 183 3.49 10.69 55.06
N ALA A 184 4.30 10.81 54.01
CA ALA A 184 4.68 12.11 53.43
C ALA A 184 3.46 12.86 52.86
N HIS A 185 2.61 12.16 52.10
CA HIS A 185 1.37 12.72 51.59
C HIS A 185 0.41 13.13 52.70
N GLN A 186 0.24 12.31 53.75
CA GLN A 186 -0.65 12.61 54.85
C GLN A 186 -0.26 13.87 55.66
N ARG A 187 1.04 14.20 55.72
CA ARG A 187 1.52 15.45 56.32
C ARG A 187 1.06 16.70 55.55
N GLY A 188 1.00 16.59 54.22
CA GLY A 188 0.57 17.67 53.34
C GLY A 188 -0.88 17.61 52.86
N CYS A 189 -1.66 16.61 53.29
CA CYS A 189 -3.00 16.37 52.77
C CYS A 189 -3.98 17.48 53.15
N GLN A 190 -4.49 18.22 52.20
CA GLN A 190 -5.43 19.33 52.39
C GLN A 190 -6.73 18.89 53.10
N LYS A 191 -7.29 17.68 52.72
CA LYS A 191 -8.51 17.16 53.40
C LYS A 191 -8.28 16.83 54.88
N LYS A 192 -7.06 16.42 55.26
CA LYS A 192 -6.71 16.26 56.67
C LYS A 192 -6.74 17.59 57.42
N LYS A 193 -6.21 18.66 56.81
CA LYS A 193 -6.19 20.01 57.41
C LYS A 193 -7.60 20.55 57.60
N ILE A 194 -8.50 20.34 56.63
CA ILE A 194 -9.91 20.77 56.72
C ILE A 194 -10.65 20.03 57.84
N ASN A 195 -10.46 18.70 57.97
CA ASN A 195 -11.09 17.93 59.04
C ASN A 195 -10.56 18.30 60.43
N SER A 196 -9.30 18.70 60.54
CA SER A 196 -8.73 19.14 61.79
C SER A 196 -9.23 20.52 62.22
N SER A 197 -9.60 21.40 61.31
CA SER A 197 -10.15 22.72 61.55
C SER A 197 -11.62 22.71 61.97
N ASN A 198 -12.38 21.66 61.64
CA ASN A 198 -13.81 21.50 61.96
C ASN A 198 -14.04 20.82 63.28
N ILE A 199 -13.02 20.43 64.08
CA ILE A 199 -13.11 19.80 65.41
C ILE A 199 -12.83 20.83 66.54
N GLN A 200 -12.44 22.05 66.13
CA GLN A 200 -12.13 23.13 67.13
C GLN A 200 -13.18 24.27 67.23
N ASN A 201 -14.41 24.03 66.71
CA ASN A 201 -15.53 24.93 66.86
C ASN A 201 -16.68 24.25 67.61
#